data_2e8c47a7d18cdde87d6cef8a707918b0
#
_entry.id   2e8c47a7d18cdde87d6cef8a707918b0
#
_cell.length_a   1.000
_cell.length_b   1.000
_cell.length_c   1.000
_cell.angle_alpha   90.00
_cell.angle_beta   90.00
_cell.angle_gamma   90.00
#
_symmetry.space_group_name_H-M   'P 1'
#
loop_
_entity.id
_entity.type
_entity.pdbx_description
1 polymer ?
#
loop_
_entity_poly.entity_id
_entity_poly.type
_entity_poly.pdbx_seq_one_letter_code
_entity_poly.pdbx_strand_id
1 'polypeptide(L)'
;MVYGGRSRRDLPLAAEIAAAAESVTYITEDGSAGERGLASEAMIDLLARSSFDRVVACGPWPMMAAAAQAAASAGVPCEVSLESMMACGYGICLGCAVPASDGGYLYACSDGPVVDASRVVWTSEQQLPSASLKPERPAHAPRAPRRTRKGGGTA
;
A
#
# COMPACT_ATOMS: atom_id res chain seq x y z
N MET A 1 6.91 12.74 -12.47
CA MET A 1 6.20 11.95 -11.44
C MET A 1 4.84 11.51 -11.97
N VAL A 2 4.39 10.29 -11.67
CA VAL A 2 2.99 9.85 -11.89
C VAL A 2 2.25 9.94 -10.57
N TYR A 3 1.11 10.63 -10.57
CA TYR A 3 0.27 10.78 -9.38
C TYR A 3 -1.14 10.31 -9.69
N GLY A 4 -1.56 9.21 -9.10
CA GLY A 4 -2.79 8.49 -9.42
C GLY A 4 -3.76 8.35 -8.26
N GLY A 5 -5.05 8.25 -8.60
CA GLY A 5 -6.15 8.00 -7.68
C GLY A 5 -7.38 7.45 -8.40
N ARG A 6 -8.41 7.02 -7.67
CA ARG A 6 -9.69 6.60 -8.29
C ARG A 6 -10.42 7.77 -8.92
N SER A 7 -10.34 8.92 -8.30
CA SER A 7 -11.00 10.15 -8.75
C SER A 7 -10.18 11.39 -8.34
N ARG A 8 -10.57 12.57 -8.82
CA ARG A 8 -9.98 13.86 -8.42
C ARG A 8 -9.93 14.04 -6.88
N ARG A 9 -10.87 13.49 -6.14
CA ARG A 9 -10.93 13.59 -4.66
C ARG A 9 -9.81 12.82 -3.99
N ASP A 10 -9.25 11.82 -4.66
CA ASP A 10 -8.18 10.97 -4.17
C ASP A 10 -6.79 11.51 -4.55
N LEU A 11 -6.70 12.75 -5.02
CA LEU A 11 -5.46 13.47 -5.33
C LEU A 11 -5.25 14.67 -4.38
N PRO A 12 -5.08 14.43 -3.06
CA PRO A 12 -4.77 15.51 -2.13
C PRO A 12 -3.40 16.13 -2.46
N LEU A 13 -3.19 17.37 -2.03
CA LEU A 13 -1.91 18.08 -2.19
C LEU A 13 -1.40 18.18 -3.65
N ALA A 14 -2.31 18.15 -4.63
CA ALA A 14 -1.92 18.14 -6.04
C ALA A 14 -1.09 19.39 -6.44
N ALA A 15 -1.39 20.53 -5.86
CA ALA A 15 -0.65 21.77 -6.12
C ALA A 15 0.75 21.75 -5.51
N GLU A 16 0.88 21.25 -4.30
CA GLU A 16 2.16 21.11 -3.59
C GLU A 16 3.07 20.09 -4.29
N ILE A 17 2.48 18.99 -4.77
CA ILE A 17 3.19 17.97 -5.54
C ILE A 17 3.67 18.55 -6.87
N ALA A 18 2.82 19.31 -7.58
CA ALA A 18 3.20 19.98 -8.82
C ALA A 18 4.33 20.98 -8.62
N ALA A 19 4.35 21.67 -7.48
CA ALA A 19 5.42 22.62 -7.16
C ALA A 19 6.76 21.95 -6.80
N ALA A 20 6.71 20.72 -6.29
CA ALA A 20 7.90 19.98 -5.85
C ALA A 20 8.53 19.11 -6.95
N ALA A 21 7.76 18.72 -7.96
CA ALA A 21 8.20 17.82 -9.03
C ALA A 21 8.50 18.61 -10.32
N GLU A 22 9.51 18.19 -11.07
CA GLU A 22 9.82 18.74 -12.38
C GLU A 22 8.63 18.61 -13.36
N SER A 23 7.95 17.46 -13.31
CA SER A 23 6.74 17.20 -14.09
C SER A 23 5.83 16.22 -13.36
N VAL A 24 4.51 16.40 -13.51
CA VAL A 24 3.51 15.50 -12.92
C VAL A 24 2.50 15.07 -13.97
N THR A 25 2.32 13.78 -14.13
CA THR A 25 1.22 13.18 -14.90
C THR A 25 0.14 12.75 -13.91
N TYR A 26 -1.03 13.36 -14.01
CA TYR A 26 -2.18 12.98 -13.18
C TYR A 26 -2.99 11.89 -13.87
N ILE A 27 -3.33 10.84 -13.14
CA ILE A 27 -4.11 9.70 -13.64
C ILE A 27 -5.27 9.47 -12.68
N THR A 28 -6.49 9.35 -13.22
CA THR A 28 -7.65 8.91 -12.43
C THR A 28 -8.40 7.81 -13.14
N GLU A 29 -8.84 6.81 -12.37
CA GLU A 29 -9.57 5.67 -12.93
C GLU A 29 -10.88 6.10 -13.59
N ASP A 30 -11.55 7.11 -13.04
CA ASP A 30 -12.80 7.67 -13.56
C ASP A 30 -12.61 8.77 -14.62
N GLY A 31 -11.39 9.27 -14.82
CA GLY A 31 -11.09 10.36 -15.74
C GLY A 31 -11.49 11.75 -15.24
N SER A 32 -11.80 11.91 -13.95
CA SER A 32 -12.22 13.20 -13.37
C SER A 32 -11.08 14.20 -13.19
N ALA A 33 -9.82 13.77 -13.29
CA ALA A 33 -8.63 14.62 -13.34
C ALA A 33 -7.49 13.93 -14.10
N GLY A 34 -6.79 14.69 -14.96
CA GLY A 34 -5.71 14.16 -15.77
C GLY A 34 -6.19 13.13 -16.80
N GLU A 35 -5.36 12.14 -17.07
CA GLU A 35 -5.68 11.05 -17.98
C GLU A 35 -6.48 9.97 -17.26
N ARG A 36 -7.34 9.26 -17.99
CA ARG A 36 -8.10 8.12 -17.47
C ARG A 36 -7.27 6.85 -17.59
N GLY A 37 -7.08 6.12 -16.48
CA GLY A 37 -6.35 4.85 -16.47
C GLY A 37 -5.79 4.49 -15.10
N LEU A 38 -4.82 3.60 -15.08
CA LEU A 38 -4.09 3.20 -13.90
C LEU A 38 -2.71 3.88 -13.86
N ALA A 39 -2.29 4.31 -12.67
CA ALA A 39 -0.96 4.90 -12.47
C ALA A 39 0.17 3.95 -12.88
N SER A 40 -0.02 2.64 -12.69
CA SER A 40 0.93 1.61 -13.13
C SER A 40 1.10 1.55 -14.65
N GLU A 41 0.01 1.72 -15.42
CA GLU A 41 0.07 1.73 -16.89
C GLU A 41 0.84 2.96 -17.40
N ALA A 42 0.52 4.13 -16.84
CA ALA A 42 1.23 5.37 -17.18
C ALA A 42 2.73 5.30 -16.84
N MET A 43 3.08 4.65 -15.73
CA MET A 43 4.48 4.44 -15.36
C MET A 43 5.19 3.49 -16.34
N ILE A 44 4.55 2.38 -16.74
CA ILE A 44 5.09 1.46 -17.76
C ILE A 44 5.37 2.20 -19.06
N ASP A 45 4.41 3.02 -19.50
CA ASP A 45 4.56 3.85 -20.70
C ASP A 45 5.71 4.84 -20.61
N LEU A 46 5.92 5.45 -19.45
CA LEU A 46 7.06 6.35 -19.20
C LEU A 46 8.39 5.62 -19.24
N LEU A 47 8.48 4.45 -18.60
CA LEU A 47 9.69 3.62 -18.64
C LEU A 47 10.05 3.14 -20.05
N ALA A 48 9.05 2.95 -20.91
CA ALA A 48 9.28 2.55 -22.31
C ALA A 48 9.80 3.71 -23.19
N ARG A 49 9.50 4.97 -22.80
CA ARG A 49 9.81 6.16 -23.62
C ARG A 49 10.99 6.98 -23.11
N SER A 50 11.42 6.78 -21.87
CA SER A 50 12.44 7.60 -21.23
C SER A 50 13.33 6.76 -20.33
N SER A 51 14.57 7.21 -20.15
CA SER A 51 15.52 6.60 -19.23
C SER A 51 15.36 7.19 -17.85
N PHE A 52 15.40 6.35 -16.83
CA PHE A 52 15.35 6.74 -15.44
C PHE A 52 16.44 6.02 -14.65
N ASP A 53 17.04 6.70 -13.69
CA ASP A 53 18.05 6.14 -12.81
C ASP A 53 17.43 5.29 -11.70
N ARG A 54 16.17 5.59 -11.33
CA ARG A 54 15.45 4.91 -10.25
C ARG A 54 13.95 5.11 -10.37
N VAL A 55 13.21 4.09 -9.95
CA VAL A 55 11.76 4.16 -9.68
C VAL A 55 11.55 4.16 -8.17
N VAL A 56 10.68 5.03 -7.68
CA VAL A 56 10.20 5.01 -6.29
C VAL A 56 8.67 4.94 -6.35
N ALA A 57 8.07 3.93 -5.72
CA ALA A 57 6.64 3.73 -5.72
C ALA A 57 6.07 3.65 -4.29
N CYS A 58 4.93 4.33 -4.09
CA CYS A 58 4.15 4.28 -2.86
C CYS A 58 2.67 4.21 -3.22
N GLY A 59 1.94 3.26 -2.64
CA GLY A 59 0.51 3.09 -2.86
C GLY A 59 0.05 1.65 -2.70
N PRO A 60 -1.13 1.29 -3.21
CA PRO A 60 -1.70 -0.04 -3.04
C PRO A 60 -0.77 -1.15 -3.52
N TRP A 61 -0.80 -2.29 -2.82
CA TRP A 61 0.06 -3.44 -3.11
C TRP A 61 0.10 -3.84 -4.60
N PRO A 62 -1.04 -3.95 -5.33
CA PRO A 62 -1.01 -4.30 -6.76
C PRO A 62 -0.25 -3.28 -7.60
N MET A 63 -0.38 -1.99 -7.27
CA MET A 63 0.32 -0.93 -7.98
C MET A 63 1.84 -1.03 -7.75
N MET A 64 2.27 -1.23 -6.50
CA MET A 64 3.70 -1.41 -6.18
C MET A 64 4.28 -2.66 -6.82
N ALA A 65 3.52 -3.77 -6.85
CA ALA A 65 3.93 -5.01 -7.53
C ALA A 65 4.12 -4.80 -9.04
N ALA A 66 3.19 -4.10 -9.69
CA ALA A 66 3.30 -3.76 -11.12
C ALA A 66 4.49 -2.82 -11.37
N ALA A 67 4.73 -1.85 -10.47
CA ALA A 67 5.87 -0.96 -10.54
C ALA A 67 7.21 -1.70 -10.44
N ALA A 68 7.33 -2.61 -9.46
CA ALA A 68 8.51 -3.44 -9.28
C ALA A 68 8.81 -4.31 -10.50
N GLN A 69 7.78 -4.96 -11.06
CA GLN A 69 7.92 -5.80 -12.24
C GLN A 69 8.33 -5.00 -13.48
N ALA A 70 7.71 -3.85 -13.71
CA ALA A 70 8.02 -2.99 -14.85
C ALA A 70 9.44 -2.42 -14.77
N ALA A 71 9.84 -1.94 -13.60
CA ALA A 71 11.19 -1.44 -13.35
C ALA A 71 12.25 -2.54 -13.56
N ALA A 72 12.01 -3.74 -13.03
CA ALA A 72 12.90 -4.90 -13.23
C ALA A 72 13.03 -5.27 -14.71
N SER A 73 11.91 -5.25 -15.47
CA SER A 73 11.93 -5.50 -16.92
C SER A 73 12.68 -4.44 -17.71
N ALA A 74 12.69 -3.20 -17.23
CA ALA A 74 13.44 -2.09 -17.81
C ALA A 74 14.91 -2.01 -17.33
N GLY A 75 15.32 -2.87 -16.38
CA GLY A 75 16.66 -2.83 -15.77
C GLY A 75 16.88 -1.61 -14.87
N VAL A 76 15.83 -1.00 -14.34
CA VAL A 76 15.88 0.18 -13.48
C VAL A 76 15.69 -0.22 -12.01
N PRO A 77 16.56 0.22 -11.09
CA PRO A 77 16.37 0.01 -9.65
C PRO A 77 15.01 0.54 -9.18
N CYS A 78 14.34 -0.22 -8.32
CA CYS A 78 13.03 0.17 -7.79
C CYS A 78 13.01 0.10 -6.26
N GLU A 79 12.59 1.18 -5.63
CA GLU A 79 12.29 1.25 -4.21
C GLU A 79 10.78 1.39 -4.00
N VAL A 80 10.27 0.71 -2.99
CA VAL A 80 8.85 0.76 -2.63
C VAL A 80 8.68 1.16 -1.19
N SER A 81 7.73 2.05 -0.94
CA SER A 81 7.30 2.39 0.42
C SER A 81 6.17 1.45 0.81
N LEU A 82 6.48 0.47 1.63
CA LEU A 82 5.55 -0.58 2.03
C LEU A 82 4.41 -0.01 2.88
N GLU A 83 3.18 -0.29 2.45
CA GLU A 83 1.97 -0.08 3.24
C GLU A 83 1.61 -1.40 3.92
N SER A 84 1.73 -1.44 5.24
CA SER A 84 1.29 -2.57 6.07
C SER A 84 0.67 -2.07 7.36
N MET A 85 -0.14 -2.90 8.00
CA MET A 85 -0.73 -2.54 9.30
C MET A 85 0.37 -2.49 10.36
N MET A 86 0.63 -1.30 10.89
CA MET A 86 1.65 -1.08 11.93
C MET A 86 1.00 -0.80 13.28
N ALA A 87 0.80 -1.84 14.09
CA ALA A 87 0.18 -1.69 15.39
C ALA A 87 1.14 -1.06 16.43
N CYS A 88 2.39 -1.53 16.53
CA CYS A 88 3.36 -0.98 17.47
C CYS A 88 4.30 0.06 16.87
N GLY A 89 4.67 -0.05 15.61
CA GLY A 89 5.56 0.87 14.91
C GLY A 89 7.07 0.74 15.24
N TYR A 90 7.47 -0.22 16.07
CA TYR A 90 8.86 -0.35 16.54
C TYR A 90 9.36 -1.80 16.69
N GLY A 91 8.78 -2.74 15.93
CA GLY A 91 9.35 -4.08 15.74
C GLY A 91 8.95 -5.15 16.75
N ILE A 92 8.09 -4.88 17.74
CA ILE A 92 7.76 -5.88 18.79
C ILE A 92 6.61 -6.80 18.38
N CYS A 93 5.54 -6.27 17.77
CA CYS A 93 4.32 -7.06 17.53
C CYS A 93 4.38 -7.92 16.27
N LEU A 94 5.35 -7.72 15.41
CA LEU A 94 5.55 -8.40 14.12
C LEU A 94 4.36 -8.30 13.14
N GLY A 95 3.39 -7.43 13.42
CA GLY A 95 2.17 -7.27 12.62
C GLY A 95 2.38 -6.64 11.25
N CYS A 96 3.52 -5.99 11.01
CA CYS A 96 3.89 -5.37 9.75
C CYS A 96 4.82 -6.25 8.88
N ALA A 97 4.84 -7.56 9.13
CA ALA A 97 5.67 -8.51 8.41
C ALA A 97 5.23 -8.64 6.95
N VAL A 98 6.20 -8.58 6.05
CA VAL A 98 6.06 -8.79 4.62
C VAL A 98 7.05 -9.88 4.20
N PRO A 99 6.64 -10.91 3.45
CA PRO A 99 7.55 -11.96 2.99
C PRO A 99 8.71 -11.40 2.18
N ALA A 100 9.92 -11.81 2.53
CA ALA A 100 11.15 -11.41 1.88
C ALA A 100 11.64 -12.45 0.87
N SER A 101 12.29 -12.00 -0.20
CA SER A 101 12.79 -12.87 -1.28
C SER A 101 13.90 -13.83 -0.83
N ASP A 102 14.54 -13.57 0.30
CA ASP A 102 15.55 -14.43 0.94
C ASP A 102 14.96 -15.55 1.80
N GLY A 103 13.62 -15.68 1.85
CA GLY A 103 12.90 -16.71 2.61
C GLY A 103 12.56 -16.33 4.04
N GLY A 104 12.80 -15.08 4.43
CA GLY A 104 12.41 -14.52 5.74
C GLY A 104 11.26 -13.53 5.64
N TYR A 105 11.28 -12.55 6.53
CA TYR A 105 10.33 -11.44 6.58
C TYR A 105 11.04 -10.10 6.71
N LEU A 106 10.51 -9.08 6.04
CA LEU A 106 10.80 -7.67 6.27
C LEU A 106 9.72 -7.12 7.20
N TYR A 107 10.12 -6.33 8.17
CA TYR A 107 9.16 -5.62 9.04
C TYR A 107 9.15 -4.15 8.65
N ALA A 108 8.05 -3.69 8.04
CA ALA A 108 7.96 -2.34 7.48
C ALA A 108 8.31 -1.23 8.48
N CYS A 109 8.06 -1.44 9.78
CA CYS A 109 8.35 -0.44 10.82
C CYS A 109 9.82 -0.39 11.27
N SER A 110 10.62 -1.46 11.06
CA SER A 110 12.02 -1.53 11.49
C SER A 110 13.00 -1.65 10.32
N ASP A 111 12.64 -2.39 9.26
CA ASP A 111 13.50 -2.61 8.10
C ASP A 111 13.19 -1.64 6.95
N GLY A 112 12.06 -0.93 7.04
CA GLY A 112 11.57 0.01 6.04
C GLY A 112 11.13 1.35 6.66
N PRO A 113 10.03 1.96 6.19
CA PRO A 113 9.06 1.43 5.21
C PRO A 113 9.56 1.37 3.77
N VAL A 114 10.61 2.12 3.42
CA VAL A 114 11.18 2.13 2.07
C VAL A 114 12.22 1.02 1.94
N VAL A 115 11.99 0.11 1.01
CA VAL A 115 12.87 -1.03 0.76
C VAL A 115 13.09 -1.23 -0.74
N ASP A 116 14.17 -1.89 -1.12
CA ASP A 116 14.37 -2.36 -2.48
C ASP A 116 13.27 -3.36 -2.86
N ALA A 117 12.60 -3.12 -3.98
CA ALA A 117 11.47 -3.93 -4.44
C ALA A 117 11.84 -5.39 -4.72
N SER A 118 13.12 -5.67 -5.04
CA SER A 118 13.64 -7.01 -5.28
C SER A 118 13.68 -7.87 -4.00
N ARG A 119 13.68 -7.22 -2.83
CA ARG A 119 13.66 -7.91 -1.54
C ARG A 119 12.26 -8.38 -1.13
N VAL A 120 11.23 -7.99 -1.85
CA VAL A 120 9.83 -8.28 -1.52
C VAL A 120 9.30 -9.42 -2.37
N VAL A 121 8.59 -10.38 -1.75
CA VAL A 121 7.82 -11.40 -2.48
C VAL A 121 6.45 -10.83 -2.82
N TRP A 122 6.24 -10.54 -4.10
CA TRP A 122 4.99 -9.97 -4.60
C TRP A 122 3.95 -11.07 -4.87
N THR A 123 3.13 -11.42 -3.87
CA THR A 123 2.05 -12.40 -4.00
C THR A 123 0.68 -11.74 -3.91
N SER A 124 -0.33 -12.35 -4.56
CA SER A 124 -1.71 -11.88 -4.51
C SER A 124 -2.36 -12.03 -3.12
N GLU A 125 -1.83 -12.93 -2.29
CA GLU A 125 -2.37 -13.19 -0.94
C GLU A 125 -2.17 -12.02 0.03
N GLN A 126 -1.19 -11.17 -0.21
CA GLN A 126 -0.92 -9.97 0.61
C GLN A 126 -1.91 -8.82 0.33
N GLN A 127 -2.79 -8.98 -0.64
CA GLN A 127 -3.89 -8.04 -0.91
C GLN A 127 -5.09 -8.22 0.02
N LEU A 128 -5.06 -9.17 0.95
CA LEU A 128 -6.19 -9.39 1.85
C LEU A 128 -6.41 -8.14 2.70
N PRO A 129 -7.54 -7.44 2.53
CA PRO A 129 -7.94 -6.43 3.49
C PRO A 129 -8.09 -7.12 4.83
N SER A 130 -7.56 -6.52 5.88
CA SER A 130 -7.65 -7.00 7.27
C SER A 130 -9.09 -7.32 7.74
N ALA A 131 -10.10 -6.96 6.96
CA ALA A 131 -11.52 -7.27 7.18
C ALA A 131 -11.90 -8.75 7.01
N SER A 132 -11.03 -9.58 6.39
CA SER A 132 -11.34 -11.01 6.19
C SER A 132 -10.93 -11.90 7.36
N LEU A 133 -10.09 -11.41 8.25
CA LEU A 133 -9.78 -12.07 9.50
C LEU A 133 -10.85 -11.75 10.54
N LYS A 134 -12.05 -12.32 10.40
CA LYS A 134 -12.88 -12.55 11.58
C LYS A 134 -12.08 -13.52 12.46
N PRO A 135 -11.63 -13.11 13.67
CA PRO A 135 -11.01 -14.06 14.56
C PRO A 135 -12.04 -15.15 14.81
N GLU A 136 -11.79 -16.36 14.32
CA GLU A 136 -12.56 -17.53 14.76
C GLU A 136 -12.35 -17.61 16.26
N ARG A 137 -13.39 -17.30 17.00
CA ARG A 137 -13.38 -17.45 18.46
C ARG A 137 -13.09 -18.94 18.73
N PRO A 138 -12.03 -19.26 19.50
CA PRO A 138 -11.79 -20.63 19.88
C PRO A 138 -13.06 -21.17 20.52
N ALA A 139 -13.45 -22.39 20.18
CA ALA A 139 -14.69 -23.04 20.59
C ALA A 139 -14.92 -23.10 22.12
N HIS A 140 -13.91 -22.73 22.91
CA HIS A 140 -13.92 -22.79 24.37
C HIS A 140 -13.87 -21.42 25.08
N ALA A 141 -14.02 -20.30 24.39
CA ALA A 141 -14.04 -19.01 25.07
C ALA A 141 -15.38 -18.85 25.84
N PRO A 142 -15.39 -18.69 27.18
CA PRO A 142 -16.60 -18.49 27.96
C PRO A 142 -17.32 -17.23 27.47
N ARG A 143 -18.63 -17.33 27.33
CA ARG A 143 -19.47 -16.16 26.97
C ARG A 143 -19.33 -15.09 28.05
N ALA A 144 -18.95 -13.88 27.67
CA ALA A 144 -18.99 -12.74 28.56
C ALA A 144 -20.42 -12.60 29.15
N PRO A 145 -20.56 -12.33 30.46
CA PRO A 145 -21.86 -12.20 31.08
C PRO A 145 -22.65 -11.05 30.41
N ARG A 146 -23.90 -11.32 30.07
CA ARG A 146 -24.82 -10.29 29.56
C ARG A 146 -24.95 -9.20 30.60
N ARG A 147 -24.53 -7.98 30.26
CA ARG A 147 -24.87 -6.78 31.07
C ARG A 147 -26.37 -6.64 31.12
N THR A 148 -26.96 -6.98 32.27
CA THR A 148 -28.35 -6.66 32.54
C THR A 148 -28.49 -5.14 32.67
N ARG A 149 -29.28 -4.52 31.77
CA ARG A 149 -29.69 -3.14 31.92
C ARG A 149 -30.50 -3.07 33.23
N LYS A 150 -29.98 -2.41 34.26
CA LYS A 150 -30.76 -1.99 35.39
C LYS A 150 -31.82 -1.01 34.89
N GLY A 151 -33.08 -1.40 35.01
CA GLY A 151 -34.22 -0.52 34.71
C GLY A 151 -34.17 0.69 35.61
N GLY A 152 -34.20 1.88 35.01
CA GLY A 152 -34.45 3.11 35.72
C GLY A 152 -35.90 3.11 36.18
N GLY A 153 -36.12 2.94 37.47
CA GLY A 153 -37.42 3.20 38.11
C GLY A 153 -37.56 4.70 38.29
N THR A 154 -38.62 5.22 37.72
CA THR A 154 -39.17 6.57 38.04
C THR A 154 -39.84 6.53 39.37
N ALA A 155 -39.56 7.47 40.22
CA ALA A 155 -40.43 8.03 41.21
C ALA A 155 -40.14 9.52 41.34
#